data_fe69c7b0a84d6267ffbfc88f14aae074
#
_entry.id   fe69c7b0a84d6267ffbfc88f14aae074
#
_cell.length_a   1.000
_cell.length_b   1.000
_cell.length_c   1.000
_cell.angle_alpha   90.00
_cell.angle_beta   90.00
_cell.angle_gamma   90.00
#
_symmetry.space_group_name_H-M   'P 1'
#
loop_
_entity.id
_entity.type
_entity.pdbx_description
1 polymer ?
#
loop_
_entity_poly.entity_id
_entity_poly.type
_entity_poly.pdbx_seq_one_letter_code
_entity_poly.pdbx_strand_id
1 'polypeptide(L)'
;RQQMQALWEHSTQVAAISHILARKFTQLKPDEAMLAGLIHDIGALPILVKAENHPELLADEARLSDIVDKLHPSIGRLILEAWKFPPELVTVAAEHENLARISDQLDYTDIVTVASLHSHLGSKHRHAKVKFSDVPAFTKLGLTPETSVATLEEASAEMKEVKSMLAA
;
A
#
# COMPACT_ATOMS: atom_id res chain seq x y z
N ARG A 1 -11.03 -0.73 16.93
CA ARG A 1 -12.01 -0.48 15.82
C ARG A 1 -11.55 0.64 14.88
N GLN A 2 -11.13 1.80 15.42
CA GLN A 2 -10.70 2.94 14.61
C GLN A 2 -9.48 2.60 13.74
N GLN A 3 -8.47 1.91 14.29
CA GLN A 3 -7.27 1.50 13.55
C GLN A 3 -7.59 0.48 12.45
N MET A 4 -8.52 -0.45 12.71
CA MET A 4 -8.99 -1.42 11.70
C MET A 4 -9.72 -0.73 10.55
N GLN A 5 -10.57 0.25 10.85
CA GLN A 5 -11.25 1.05 9.84
C GLN A 5 -10.26 1.85 8.99
N ALA A 6 -9.29 2.49 9.63
CA ALA A 6 -8.23 3.24 8.94
C ALA A 6 -7.38 2.34 8.03
N LEU A 7 -7.04 1.14 8.51
CA LEU A 7 -6.32 0.14 7.70
C LEU A 7 -7.14 -0.27 6.47
N TRP A 8 -8.43 -0.54 6.64
CA TRP A 8 -9.31 -0.89 5.53
C TRP A 8 -9.44 0.23 4.49
N GLU A 9 -9.64 1.46 4.94
CA GLU A 9 -9.72 2.63 4.07
C GLU A 9 -8.42 2.85 3.29
N HIS A 10 -7.27 2.74 3.95
CA HIS A 10 -5.96 2.82 3.31
C HIS A 10 -5.78 1.71 2.27
N SER A 11 -6.03 0.46 2.63
CA SER A 11 -5.87 -0.70 1.74
C SER A 11 -6.77 -0.61 0.51
N THR A 12 -8.02 -0.19 0.66
CA THR A 12 -8.94 0.00 -0.48
C THR A 12 -8.53 1.16 -1.37
N GLN A 13 -7.99 2.23 -0.81
CA GLN A 13 -7.46 3.35 -1.60
C GLN A 13 -6.22 2.93 -2.38
N VAL A 14 -5.28 2.25 -1.74
CA VAL A 14 -4.08 1.72 -2.41
C VAL A 14 -4.44 0.73 -3.51
N ALA A 15 -5.43 -0.14 -3.27
CA ALA A 15 -5.93 -1.07 -4.29
C ALA A 15 -6.48 -0.32 -5.53
N ALA A 16 -7.30 0.70 -5.33
CA ALA A 16 -7.85 1.49 -6.42
C ALA A 16 -6.77 2.22 -7.22
N ILE A 17 -5.84 2.86 -6.55
CA ILE A 17 -4.71 3.56 -7.20
C ILE A 17 -3.83 2.55 -7.95
N SER A 18 -3.52 1.41 -7.36
CA SER A 18 -2.70 0.36 -7.99
C SER A 18 -3.34 -0.17 -9.28
N HIS A 19 -4.66 -0.37 -9.29
CA HIS A 19 -5.40 -0.76 -10.49
C HIS A 19 -5.22 0.26 -11.62
N ILE A 20 -5.40 1.54 -11.31
CA ILE A 20 -5.32 2.63 -12.30
C ILE A 20 -3.89 2.78 -12.82
N LEU A 21 -2.89 2.77 -11.94
CA LEU A 21 -1.47 2.85 -12.33
C LEU A 21 -1.06 1.69 -13.22
N ALA A 22 -1.45 0.47 -12.86
CA ALA A 22 -1.14 -0.72 -13.66
C ALA A 22 -1.71 -0.60 -15.07
N ARG A 23 -2.98 -0.21 -15.19
CA ARG A 23 -3.68 -0.09 -16.46
C ARG A 23 -3.10 1.00 -17.36
N LYS A 24 -2.77 2.16 -16.78
CA LYS A 24 -2.34 3.32 -17.58
C LYS A 24 -0.86 3.33 -17.93
N PHE A 25 0.00 2.80 -17.08
CA PHE A 25 1.45 2.97 -17.18
C PHE A 25 2.26 1.69 -17.34
N THR A 26 1.61 0.52 -17.31
CA THR A 26 2.33 -0.76 -17.32
C THR A 26 1.65 -1.79 -18.23
N GLN A 27 2.35 -2.90 -18.44
CA GLN A 27 1.79 -4.11 -19.06
C GLN A 27 1.38 -5.15 -18.00
N LEU A 28 1.47 -4.81 -16.72
CA LEU A 28 1.04 -5.69 -15.64
C LEU A 28 -0.48 -5.73 -15.56
N LYS A 29 -1.01 -6.80 -14.98
CA LYS A 29 -2.45 -7.01 -14.88
C LYS A 29 -3.08 -6.08 -13.83
N PRO A 30 -4.03 -5.21 -14.20
CA PRO A 30 -4.63 -4.26 -13.26
C PRO A 30 -5.33 -4.93 -12.09
N ASP A 31 -6.00 -6.07 -12.30
CA ASP A 31 -6.70 -6.80 -11.23
C ASP A 31 -5.73 -7.41 -10.22
N GLU A 32 -4.58 -7.91 -10.67
CA GLU A 32 -3.52 -8.40 -9.78
C GLU A 32 -2.88 -7.26 -9.00
N ALA A 33 -2.66 -6.11 -9.64
CA ALA A 33 -2.17 -4.91 -8.95
C ALA A 33 -3.16 -4.42 -7.88
N MET A 34 -4.46 -4.47 -8.17
CA MET A 34 -5.52 -4.15 -7.22
C MET A 34 -5.48 -5.09 -6.01
N LEU A 35 -5.38 -6.41 -6.24
CA LEU A 35 -5.24 -7.39 -5.18
C LEU A 35 -3.98 -7.15 -4.36
N ALA A 36 -2.85 -6.91 -5.01
CA ALA A 36 -1.59 -6.59 -4.34
C ALA A 36 -1.73 -5.36 -3.42
N GLY A 37 -2.38 -4.30 -3.90
CA GLY A 37 -2.68 -3.11 -3.11
C GLY A 37 -3.60 -3.38 -1.94
N LEU A 38 -4.60 -4.25 -2.11
CA LEU A 38 -5.54 -4.60 -1.03
C LEU A 38 -4.87 -5.35 0.12
N ILE A 39 -3.91 -6.22 -0.19
CA ILE A 39 -3.28 -7.13 0.79
C ILE A 39 -1.91 -6.66 1.27
N HIS A 40 -1.38 -5.54 0.77
CA HIS A 40 -0.01 -5.12 1.09
C HIS A 40 0.25 -4.97 2.59
N ASP A 41 -0.73 -4.51 3.34
CA ASP A 41 -0.66 -4.28 4.80
C ASP A 41 -1.31 -5.39 5.63
N ILE A 42 -1.53 -6.58 5.05
CA ILE A 42 -2.23 -7.66 5.76
C ILE A 42 -1.56 -8.05 7.08
N GLY A 43 -0.26 -7.86 7.18
CA GLY A 43 0.50 -8.11 8.41
C GLY A 43 0.14 -7.18 9.57
N ALA A 44 -0.50 -6.06 9.32
CA ALA A 44 -0.99 -5.17 10.38
C ALA A 44 -2.20 -5.75 11.13
N LEU A 45 -3.02 -6.57 10.47
CA LEU A 45 -4.24 -7.14 11.07
C LEU A 45 -3.99 -7.88 12.38
N PRO A 46 -3.10 -8.90 12.44
CA PRO A 46 -2.89 -9.63 13.70
C PRO A 46 -2.28 -8.76 14.80
N ILE A 47 -1.50 -7.73 14.43
CA ILE A 47 -0.94 -6.78 15.41
C ILE A 47 -2.09 -5.98 16.04
N LEU A 48 -2.99 -5.43 15.23
CA LEU A 48 -4.11 -4.64 15.70
C LEU A 48 -5.10 -5.48 16.53
N VAL A 49 -5.40 -6.71 16.10
CA VAL A 49 -6.23 -7.64 16.86
C VAL A 49 -5.60 -7.93 18.22
N LYS A 50 -4.29 -8.17 18.26
CA LYS A 50 -3.57 -8.40 19.52
C LYS A 50 -3.61 -7.17 20.42
N ALA A 51 -3.48 -5.98 19.86
CA ALA A 51 -3.52 -4.72 20.60
C ALA A 51 -4.87 -4.47 21.30
N GLU A 52 -5.97 -5.00 20.77
CA GLU A 52 -7.30 -4.89 21.41
C GLU A 52 -7.33 -5.47 22.83
N ASN A 53 -6.45 -6.43 23.14
CA ASN A 53 -6.30 -7.02 24.46
C ASN A 53 -5.30 -6.28 25.37
N HIS A 54 -4.76 -5.16 24.91
CA HIS A 54 -3.73 -4.36 25.59
C HIS A 54 -4.13 -2.88 25.61
N PRO A 55 -5.03 -2.46 26.54
CA PRO A 55 -5.52 -1.07 26.60
C PRO A 55 -4.42 -0.03 26.71
N GLU A 56 -3.32 -0.36 27.38
CA GLU A 56 -2.14 0.48 27.51
C GLU A 56 -1.45 0.75 26.17
N LEU A 57 -1.50 -0.21 25.24
CA LEU A 57 -0.93 -0.06 23.91
C LEU A 57 -1.88 0.73 23.00
N LEU A 58 -3.19 0.53 23.13
CA LEU A 58 -4.19 1.31 22.41
C LEU A 58 -4.18 2.80 22.82
N ALA A 59 -3.82 3.09 24.07
CA ALA A 59 -3.70 4.46 24.57
C ALA A 59 -2.43 5.17 24.08
N ASP A 60 -1.42 4.43 23.65
CA ASP A 60 -0.16 4.93 23.09
C ASP A 60 -0.11 4.71 21.57
N GLU A 61 -0.80 5.60 20.84
CA GLU A 61 -0.90 5.50 19.37
C GLU A 61 0.48 5.53 18.69
N ALA A 62 1.42 6.30 19.21
CA ALA A 62 2.75 6.41 18.62
C ALA A 62 3.53 5.09 18.75
N ARG A 63 3.43 4.43 19.89
CA ARG A 63 4.05 3.14 20.14
C ARG A 63 3.40 2.04 19.29
N LEU A 64 2.09 2.04 19.19
CA LEU A 64 1.36 1.08 18.34
C LEU A 64 1.74 1.25 16.88
N SER A 65 1.79 2.48 16.38
CA SER A 65 2.23 2.79 15.01
C SER A 65 3.65 2.29 14.75
N ASP A 66 4.59 2.54 15.65
CA ASP A 66 5.98 2.06 15.51
C ASP A 66 6.08 0.53 15.46
N ILE A 67 5.27 -0.17 16.26
CA ILE A 67 5.19 -1.64 16.23
C ILE A 67 4.64 -2.12 14.89
N VAL A 68 3.54 -1.53 14.43
CA VAL A 68 2.94 -1.87 13.13
C VAL A 68 3.95 -1.63 12.01
N ASP A 69 4.56 -0.45 11.95
CA ASP A 69 5.52 -0.08 10.91
C ASP A 69 6.71 -1.04 10.83
N LYS A 70 7.19 -1.51 11.96
CA LYS A 70 8.35 -2.42 12.02
C LYS A 70 8.03 -3.86 11.69
N LEU A 71 6.84 -4.33 12.04
CA LEU A 71 6.53 -5.77 12.02
C LEU A 71 5.62 -6.18 10.87
N HIS A 72 4.74 -5.30 10.36
CA HIS A 72 3.74 -5.72 9.38
C HIS A 72 4.32 -6.28 8.07
N PRO A 73 5.48 -5.82 7.53
CA PRO A 73 6.01 -6.41 6.31
C PRO A 73 6.43 -7.86 6.50
N SER A 74 7.12 -8.16 7.59
CA SER A 74 7.56 -9.54 7.91
C SER A 74 6.39 -10.47 8.19
N ILE A 75 5.40 -9.99 8.95
CA ILE A 75 4.19 -10.76 9.27
C ILE A 75 3.35 -10.97 8.01
N GLY A 76 3.19 -9.93 7.18
CA GLY A 76 2.49 -10.03 5.90
C GLY A 76 3.11 -11.06 4.98
N ARG A 77 4.43 -11.07 4.86
CA ARG A 77 5.16 -12.10 4.12
C ARG A 77 4.80 -13.50 4.62
N LEU A 78 4.89 -13.74 5.92
CA LEU A 78 4.60 -15.05 6.52
C LEU A 78 3.16 -15.50 6.27
N ILE A 79 2.20 -14.59 6.36
CA ILE A 79 0.78 -14.88 6.09
C ILE A 79 0.58 -15.31 4.63
N LEU A 80 1.10 -14.53 3.69
CA LEU A 80 0.92 -14.81 2.26
C LEU A 80 1.67 -16.05 1.81
N GLU A 81 2.85 -16.33 2.36
CA GLU A 81 3.56 -17.61 2.15
C GLU A 81 2.74 -18.79 2.66
N ALA A 82 2.21 -18.69 3.87
CA ALA A 82 1.36 -19.74 4.45
C ALA A 82 0.08 -20.00 3.65
N TRP A 83 -0.48 -18.95 3.06
CA TRP A 83 -1.65 -19.05 2.19
C TRP A 83 -1.31 -19.40 0.75
N LYS A 84 -0.04 -19.64 0.43
CA LYS A 84 0.46 -20.01 -0.89
C LYS A 84 0.12 -18.99 -1.99
N PHE A 85 0.17 -17.72 -1.65
CA PHE A 85 0.08 -16.67 -2.65
C PHE A 85 1.26 -16.70 -3.62
N PRO A 86 1.10 -16.21 -4.86
CA PRO A 86 2.22 -16.09 -5.80
C PRO A 86 3.39 -15.30 -5.21
N PRO A 87 4.65 -15.68 -5.47
CA PRO A 87 5.83 -15.01 -4.91
C PRO A 87 5.86 -13.51 -5.16
N GLU A 88 5.38 -13.04 -6.29
CA GLU A 88 5.30 -11.61 -6.63
C GLU A 88 4.39 -10.82 -5.69
N LEU A 89 3.29 -11.41 -5.18
CA LEU A 89 2.41 -10.78 -4.20
C LEU A 89 2.98 -10.86 -2.78
N VAL A 90 3.68 -11.95 -2.47
CA VAL A 90 4.44 -12.08 -1.20
C VAL A 90 5.49 -10.96 -1.11
N THR A 91 6.19 -10.69 -2.20
CA THR A 91 7.20 -9.62 -2.28
C THR A 91 6.58 -8.24 -2.03
N VAL A 92 5.37 -7.99 -2.51
CA VAL A 92 4.65 -6.73 -2.23
C VAL A 92 4.51 -6.51 -0.73
N ALA A 93 4.00 -7.49 0.01
CA ALA A 93 3.84 -7.38 1.46
C ALA A 93 5.19 -7.17 2.17
N ALA A 94 6.23 -7.88 1.74
CA ALA A 94 7.54 -7.84 2.37
C ALA A 94 8.31 -6.54 2.10
N GLU A 95 8.16 -5.92 0.92
CA GLU A 95 9.08 -4.89 0.44
C GLU A 95 8.45 -3.54 0.09
N HIS A 96 7.12 -3.39 0.14
CA HIS A 96 6.48 -2.12 -0.24
C HIS A 96 6.91 -0.91 0.62
N GLU A 97 7.39 -1.13 1.84
CA GLU A 97 7.93 -0.09 2.73
C GLU A 97 9.39 0.29 2.44
N ASN A 98 10.10 -0.50 1.64
CA ASN A 98 11.45 -0.19 1.21
C ASN A 98 11.43 0.78 0.02
N LEU A 99 11.36 2.07 0.30
CA LEU A 99 11.26 3.11 -0.73
C LEU A 99 12.51 3.22 -1.62
N ALA A 100 13.65 2.73 -1.17
CA ALA A 100 14.90 2.69 -1.93
C ALA A 100 15.08 1.40 -2.76
N ARG A 101 14.06 0.54 -2.79
CA ARG A 101 14.09 -0.73 -3.50
C ARG A 101 14.45 -0.54 -4.97
N ILE A 102 15.42 -1.34 -5.41
CA ILE A 102 15.83 -1.44 -6.83
C ILE A 102 15.53 -2.87 -7.29
N SER A 103 14.87 -3.02 -8.42
CA SER A 103 14.66 -4.29 -9.09
C SER A 103 14.92 -4.14 -10.58
N ASP A 104 15.29 -5.25 -11.24
CA ASP A 104 15.68 -5.24 -12.66
C ASP A 104 14.51 -4.87 -13.58
N GLN A 105 13.30 -5.24 -13.18
CA GLN A 105 12.09 -4.99 -13.94
C GLN A 105 11.01 -4.34 -13.06
N LEU A 106 10.12 -3.60 -13.72
CA LEU A 106 8.91 -3.07 -13.10
C LEU A 106 8.02 -4.24 -12.64
N ASP A 107 7.58 -4.19 -11.39
CA ASP A 107 6.74 -5.21 -10.78
C ASP A 107 5.58 -4.62 -9.95
N TYR A 108 4.76 -5.50 -9.36
CA TYR A 108 3.63 -5.08 -8.53
C TYR A 108 4.07 -4.33 -7.27
N THR A 109 5.25 -4.63 -6.74
CA THR A 109 5.80 -3.91 -5.59
C THR A 109 6.04 -2.44 -5.93
N ASP A 110 6.59 -2.14 -7.10
CA ASP A 110 6.77 -0.76 -7.56
C ASP A 110 5.44 0.00 -7.64
N ILE A 111 4.41 -0.64 -8.22
CA ILE A 111 3.07 -0.06 -8.32
C ILE A 111 2.48 0.25 -6.94
N VAL A 112 2.52 -0.72 -6.04
CA VAL A 112 1.95 -0.57 -4.69
C VAL A 112 2.72 0.46 -3.87
N THR A 113 4.05 0.52 -4.00
CA THR A 113 4.87 1.55 -3.35
C THR A 113 4.43 2.95 -3.78
N VAL A 114 4.27 3.20 -5.08
CA VAL A 114 3.80 4.49 -5.60
C VAL A 114 2.37 4.78 -5.13
N ALA A 115 1.47 3.80 -5.21
CA ALA A 115 0.09 3.93 -4.78
C ALA A 115 -0.03 4.26 -3.29
N SER A 116 0.75 3.60 -2.45
CA SER A 116 0.80 3.85 -1.00
C SER A 116 1.29 5.27 -0.68
N LEU A 117 2.34 5.73 -1.36
CA LEU A 117 2.83 7.10 -1.18
C LEU A 117 1.79 8.15 -1.57
N HIS A 118 1.04 7.92 -2.65
CA HIS A 118 -0.09 8.79 -3.00
C HIS A 118 -1.19 8.80 -1.94
N SER A 119 -1.51 7.63 -1.38
CA SER A 119 -2.50 7.49 -0.32
C SER A 119 -2.14 8.29 0.95
N HIS A 120 -0.85 8.48 1.21
CA HIS A 120 -0.36 9.23 2.37
C HIS A 120 -0.26 10.74 2.17
N LEU A 121 -0.45 11.26 0.96
CA LEU A 121 -0.40 12.69 0.69
C LEU A 121 -1.40 13.46 1.57
N GLY A 122 -0.92 14.50 2.22
CA GLY A 122 -1.73 15.34 3.11
C GLY A 122 -2.05 14.72 4.47
N SER A 123 -1.60 13.49 4.75
CA SER A 123 -1.78 12.82 6.03
C SER A 123 -0.66 13.16 7.03
N LYS A 124 -0.76 12.62 8.25
CA LYS A 124 0.29 12.68 9.27
C LYS A 124 1.29 11.51 9.20
N HIS A 125 1.13 10.63 8.20
CA HIS A 125 2.01 9.47 8.05
C HIS A 125 3.45 9.90 7.77
N ARG A 126 4.43 9.12 8.25
CA ARG A 126 5.87 9.38 8.06
C ARG A 126 6.26 9.54 6.58
N HIS A 127 5.56 8.87 5.67
CA HIS A 127 5.80 8.94 4.23
C HIS A 127 5.11 10.12 3.52
N ALA A 128 4.28 10.91 4.20
CA ALA A 128 3.56 12.03 3.61
C ALA A 128 4.48 13.14 3.07
N LYS A 129 5.72 13.20 3.55
CA LYS A 129 6.72 14.21 3.17
C LYS A 129 7.84 13.64 2.28
N VAL A 130 7.74 12.39 1.85
CA VAL A 130 8.74 11.77 0.98
C VAL A 130 8.73 12.46 -0.39
N LYS A 131 9.92 12.80 -0.87
CA LYS A 131 10.08 13.32 -2.23
C LYS A 131 9.97 12.17 -3.22
N PHE A 132 9.00 12.25 -4.11
CA PHE A 132 8.75 11.21 -5.12
C PHE A 132 9.97 10.98 -6.04
N SER A 133 10.73 12.06 -6.34
CA SER A 133 11.97 11.96 -7.12
C SER A 133 13.04 11.04 -6.50
N ASP A 134 12.99 10.82 -5.20
CA ASP A 134 13.96 10.00 -4.48
C ASP A 134 13.55 8.52 -4.41
N VAL A 135 12.40 8.17 -4.98
CA VAL A 135 11.85 6.81 -4.96
C VAL A 135 11.97 6.17 -6.36
N PRO A 136 12.82 5.14 -6.53
CA PRO A 136 13.06 4.52 -7.83
C PRO A 136 11.81 4.00 -8.55
N ALA A 137 10.79 3.58 -7.81
CA ALA A 137 9.54 3.08 -8.36
C ALA A 137 8.83 4.11 -9.27
N PHE A 138 8.89 5.41 -8.97
CA PHE A 138 8.34 6.45 -9.82
C PHE A 138 9.05 6.52 -11.17
N THR A 139 10.37 6.47 -11.18
CA THR A 139 11.17 6.46 -12.41
C THR A 139 10.86 5.26 -13.28
N LYS A 140 10.72 4.08 -12.67
CA LYS A 140 10.35 2.85 -13.38
C LYS A 140 8.99 2.91 -14.05
N LEU A 141 8.01 3.57 -13.39
CA LEU A 141 6.68 3.82 -13.97
C LEU A 141 6.68 4.94 -15.02
N GLY A 142 7.82 5.64 -15.19
CA GLY A 142 7.90 6.80 -16.08
C GLY A 142 7.09 7.99 -15.57
N LEU A 143 6.90 8.09 -14.26
CA LEU A 143 6.11 9.13 -13.62
C LEU A 143 6.98 10.21 -13.00
N THR A 144 6.62 11.47 -13.24
CA THR A 144 7.01 12.58 -12.39
C THR A 144 5.99 12.79 -11.28
N PRO A 145 6.33 13.47 -10.17
CA PRO A 145 5.34 13.78 -9.14
C PRO A 145 4.10 14.48 -9.69
N GLU A 146 4.29 15.43 -10.60
CA GLU A 146 3.21 16.23 -11.18
C GLU A 146 2.30 15.38 -12.08
N THR A 147 2.86 14.58 -12.98
CA THR A 147 2.07 13.71 -13.87
C THR A 147 1.34 12.62 -13.10
N SER A 148 1.93 12.14 -12.04
CA SER A 148 1.34 11.14 -11.16
C SER A 148 0.10 11.69 -10.44
N VAL A 149 0.21 12.85 -9.80
CA VAL A 149 -0.90 13.52 -9.12
C VAL A 149 -2.01 13.90 -10.11
N ALA A 150 -1.67 14.52 -11.24
CA ALA A 150 -2.64 14.90 -12.27
C ALA A 150 -3.42 13.68 -12.80
N THR A 151 -2.75 12.56 -13.02
CA THR A 151 -3.40 11.33 -13.48
C THR A 151 -4.41 10.80 -12.47
N LEU A 152 -4.09 10.85 -11.18
CA LEU A 152 -5.00 10.40 -10.12
C LEU A 152 -6.18 11.36 -9.92
N GLU A 153 -5.98 12.66 -10.09
CA GLU A 153 -7.06 13.63 -10.10
C GLU A 153 -8.04 13.40 -11.25
N GLU A 154 -7.53 13.17 -12.47
CA GLU A 154 -8.35 12.82 -13.63
C GLU A 154 -9.11 11.52 -13.44
N ALA A 155 -8.51 10.54 -12.74
CA ALA A 155 -9.09 9.23 -12.47
C ALA A 155 -9.95 9.20 -11.19
N SER A 156 -10.22 10.31 -10.54
CA SER A 156 -10.90 10.35 -9.23
C SER A 156 -12.27 9.67 -9.23
N ALA A 157 -13.05 9.80 -10.31
CA ALA A 157 -14.35 9.12 -10.44
C ALA A 157 -14.19 7.59 -10.51
N GLU A 158 -13.21 7.12 -11.29
CA GLU A 158 -12.89 5.70 -11.41
C GLU A 158 -12.37 5.12 -10.08
N MET A 159 -11.56 5.87 -9.35
CA MET A 159 -11.13 5.48 -8.01
C MET A 159 -12.30 5.28 -7.05
N LYS A 160 -13.30 6.16 -7.09
CA LYS A 160 -14.53 6.03 -6.31
C LYS A 160 -15.30 4.76 -6.66
N GLU A 161 -15.39 4.45 -7.95
CA GLU A 161 -16.07 3.24 -8.43
C GLU A 161 -15.36 1.97 -7.93
N VAL A 162 -14.04 1.88 -8.11
CA VAL A 162 -13.25 0.74 -7.62
C VAL A 162 -13.37 0.58 -6.10
N LYS A 163 -13.28 1.67 -5.34
CA LYS A 163 -13.48 1.64 -3.89
C LYS A 163 -14.87 1.15 -3.50
N SER A 164 -15.90 1.58 -4.23
CA SER A 164 -17.28 1.14 -3.99
C SER A 164 -17.45 -0.36 -4.23
N MET A 165 -16.80 -0.90 -5.27
CA MET A 165 -16.82 -2.35 -5.55
C MET A 165 -16.15 -3.16 -4.42
N LEU A 166 -15.08 -2.65 -3.84
CA LEU A 166 -14.37 -3.30 -2.73
C LEU A 166 -15.10 -3.19 -1.39
N ALA A 167 -16.01 -2.23 -1.24
CA ALA A 167 -16.77 -2.01 0.00
C ALA A 167 -18.11 -2.79 0.04
N ALA A 168 -18.51 -3.36 -1.09
CA ALA A 168 -19.75 -4.13 -1.22
C ALA A 168 -19.58 -5.57 -0.71
#